data_e6c65e9332040710b7c13fbb3385c83d
#
_entry.id   e6c65e9332040710b7c13fbb3385c83d
#
_cell.length_a   1.000
_cell.length_b   1.000
_cell.length_c   1.000
_cell.angle_alpha   90.00
_cell.angle_beta   90.00
_cell.angle_gamma   90.00
#
_symmetry.space_group_name_H-M   'P 1'
#
loop_
_entity.id
_entity.type
_entity.pdbx_description
1 polymer ?
#
loop_
_entity_poly.entity_id
_entity_poly.type
_entity_poly.pdbx_seq_one_letter_code
_entity_poly.pdbx_strand_id
1 'polypeptide(L)'
;MDEIYLLDDELKVHSKVKEQINLDYEEVKYEEVGLENYILEKYNLDVTGKYGPLAVKNPFGKASGQLSCKISQIKADAEAGLGFVVIKTVISQDENSKSLMEDWKIRFPKMVVEEIVSKRGEKGYTVTWKGKGWDKDFEDYLELVNQSFNVYKETNMPVIPSVQYHLPNGEEDFKESEYEFTTKSLEEIWKRASVDLPFIIEQDFSATLTELKSTKEEIARWLREVPKLIDKYMDTDNKLIGVKLFNPQYDDDFQVEMLKILNEENGAIVDSITCFNRLFDFDKEFEGK
;
A
#
# COMPACT_ATOMS: atom_id res chain seq x y z
N MET A 1 -24.27 8.00 -15.15
CA MET A 1 -23.83 7.86 -13.76
C MET A 1 -23.81 9.24 -13.18
N ASP A 2 -24.61 9.50 -12.18
CA ASP A 2 -24.60 10.78 -11.50
C ASP A 2 -23.22 10.97 -10.89
N GLU A 3 -22.66 12.16 -10.99
CA GLU A 3 -21.34 12.57 -10.46
C GLU A 3 -21.36 12.56 -8.91
N ILE A 4 -21.46 11.39 -8.31
CA ILE A 4 -21.78 11.22 -6.89
C ILE A 4 -20.59 11.55 -5.96
N TYR A 5 -19.36 11.71 -6.48
CA TYR A 5 -18.15 11.76 -5.65
C TYR A 5 -17.11 12.81 -6.04
N LEU A 6 -17.44 13.71 -6.94
CA LEU A 6 -16.53 14.82 -7.22
C LEU A 6 -16.76 15.89 -6.17
N LEU A 7 -15.80 16.07 -5.28
CA LEU A 7 -15.68 17.31 -4.52
C LEU A 7 -15.65 18.48 -5.52
N ASP A 8 -16.31 19.58 -5.19
CA ASP A 8 -16.15 20.81 -5.95
C ASP A 8 -14.67 21.06 -6.23
N ASP A 9 -14.34 21.49 -7.43
CA ASP A 9 -12.97 21.75 -7.92
C ASP A 9 -12.13 22.63 -6.99
N GLU A 10 -12.78 23.40 -6.12
CA GLU A 10 -12.19 24.15 -5.03
C GLU A 10 -13.01 23.96 -3.75
N LEU A 11 -12.40 23.38 -2.73
CA LEU A 11 -12.92 23.47 -1.36
C LEU A 11 -12.95 24.95 -0.94
N LYS A 12 -14.12 25.57 -1.05
CA LYS A 12 -14.36 26.97 -0.63
C LYS A 12 -14.45 27.05 0.87
N VAL A 13 -13.31 26.91 1.57
CA VAL A 13 -13.23 27.16 2.99
C VAL A 13 -13.12 28.68 3.21
N HIS A 14 -14.02 29.25 3.98
CA HIS A 14 -14.01 30.69 4.29
C HIS A 14 -12.69 31.11 4.93
N SER A 15 -12.10 32.24 4.50
CA SER A 15 -10.75 32.67 4.94
C SER A 15 -10.58 32.73 6.44
N LYS A 16 -11.60 33.18 7.19
CA LYS A 16 -11.58 33.18 8.65
C LYS A 16 -11.49 31.79 9.28
N VAL A 17 -12.09 30.77 8.64
CA VAL A 17 -11.99 29.38 9.11
C VAL A 17 -10.59 28.84 8.87
N LYS A 18 -9.98 29.14 7.72
CA LYS A 18 -8.58 28.76 7.44
C LYS A 18 -7.62 29.42 8.44
N GLU A 19 -7.83 30.71 8.72
CA GLU A 19 -7.00 31.45 9.70
C GLU A 19 -7.15 30.85 11.11
N GLN A 20 -8.38 30.53 11.53
CA GLN A 20 -8.62 29.89 12.83
C GLN A 20 -7.96 28.51 12.92
N ILE A 21 -8.12 27.66 11.91
CA ILE A 21 -7.48 26.33 11.88
C ILE A 21 -5.94 26.44 11.96
N ASN A 22 -5.34 27.43 11.30
CA ASN A 22 -3.90 27.64 11.37
C ASN A 22 -3.46 28.08 12.76
N LEU A 23 -4.21 28.97 13.43
CA LEU A 23 -3.92 29.36 14.81
C LEU A 23 -4.05 28.16 15.76
N ASP A 24 -5.11 27.38 15.61
CA ASP A 24 -5.36 26.17 16.40
C ASP A 24 -4.26 25.11 16.20
N TYR A 25 -3.77 24.96 14.98
CA TYR A 25 -2.67 24.04 14.68
C TYR A 25 -1.34 24.49 15.33
N GLU A 26 -1.05 25.78 15.31
CA GLU A 26 0.16 26.31 15.98
C GLU A 26 0.05 26.15 17.51
N GLU A 27 -1.14 26.22 18.08
CA GLU A 27 -1.41 25.98 19.49
C GLU A 27 -1.15 24.50 19.87
N VAL A 28 -1.78 23.55 19.12
CA VAL A 28 -1.71 22.11 19.42
C VAL A 28 -0.31 21.54 19.23
N LYS A 29 0.51 22.14 18.38
CA LYS A 29 1.89 21.72 18.12
C LYS A 29 2.79 21.70 19.37
N TYR A 30 2.42 22.43 20.39
CA TYR A 30 3.15 22.55 21.66
C TYR A 30 2.45 21.85 22.83
N GLU A 31 1.31 21.22 22.59
CA GLU A 31 0.58 20.48 23.62
C GLU A 31 0.98 19.00 23.63
N GLU A 32 0.98 18.38 24.81
CA GLU A 32 1.20 16.94 24.97
C GLU A 32 -0.01 16.11 24.52
N VAL A 33 -1.12 16.77 24.22
CA VAL A 33 -2.34 16.12 23.73
C VAL A 33 -2.15 15.74 22.26
N GLY A 34 -2.39 14.48 21.90
CA GLY A 34 -2.31 14.04 20.51
C GLY A 34 -3.30 14.79 19.61
N LEU A 35 -2.91 15.02 18.35
CA LEU A 35 -3.69 15.80 17.39
C LEU A 35 -5.14 15.28 17.24
N GLU A 36 -5.33 13.96 17.26
CA GLU A 36 -6.63 13.32 17.15
C GLU A 36 -7.56 13.69 18.30
N ASN A 37 -7.04 13.66 19.53
CA ASN A 37 -7.79 14.05 20.74
C ASN A 37 -8.12 15.55 20.74
N TYR A 38 -7.16 16.38 20.32
CA TYR A 38 -7.43 17.82 20.18
C TYR A 38 -8.56 18.11 19.18
N ILE A 39 -8.55 17.44 18.02
CA ILE A 39 -9.60 17.59 17.01
C ILE A 39 -10.95 17.14 17.57
N LEU A 40 -10.97 16.02 18.29
CA LEU A 40 -12.19 15.50 18.91
C LEU A 40 -12.74 16.48 19.95
N GLU A 41 -11.92 16.97 20.86
CA GLU A 41 -12.33 17.86 21.94
C GLU A 41 -12.76 19.25 21.42
N LYS A 42 -11.98 19.81 20.51
CA LYS A 42 -12.21 21.20 20.02
C LYS A 42 -13.31 21.28 18.96
N TYR A 43 -13.38 20.31 18.07
CA TYR A 43 -14.31 20.33 16.92
C TYR A 43 -15.42 19.29 17.01
N ASN A 44 -15.40 18.42 18.03
CA ASN A 44 -16.29 17.26 18.15
C ASN A 44 -16.28 16.38 16.88
N LEU A 45 -15.09 16.21 16.30
CA LEU A 45 -14.86 15.43 15.10
C LEU A 45 -13.96 14.24 15.42
N ASP A 46 -14.52 13.03 15.31
CA ASP A 46 -13.76 11.79 15.40
C ASP A 46 -13.04 11.54 14.04
N VAL A 47 -11.71 11.51 14.09
CA VAL A 47 -10.86 11.27 12.91
C VAL A 47 -10.32 9.85 12.86
N THR A 48 -10.80 8.93 13.70
CA THR A 48 -10.37 7.53 13.61
C THR A 48 -10.68 6.94 12.24
N GLY A 49 -9.79 6.10 11.75
CA GLY A 49 -9.91 5.41 10.48
C GLY A 49 -9.92 3.90 10.66
N LYS A 50 -9.94 3.20 9.53
CA LYS A 50 -9.81 1.74 9.49
C LYS A 50 -8.89 1.31 8.35
N TYR A 51 -8.11 0.27 8.60
CA TYR A 51 -7.43 -0.52 7.58
C TYR A 51 -8.06 -1.92 7.58
N GLY A 52 -8.96 -2.20 6.62
CA GLY A 52 -9.88 -3.32 6.75
C GLY A 52 -10.70 -3.19 8.04
N PRO A 53 -10.79 -4.24 8.88
CA PRO A 53 -11.45 -4.19 10.18
C PRO A 53 -10.59 -3.55 11.28
N LEU A 54 -9.27 -3.38 11.07
CA LEU A 54 -8.34 -2.83 12.05
C LEU A 54 -8.57 -1.33 12.25
N ALA A 55 -8.89 -0.92 13.46
CA ALA A 55 -8.99 0.51 13.80
C ALA A 55 -7.60 1.17 13.81
N VAL A 56 -7.49 2.35 13.21
CA VAL A 56 -6.29 3.18 13.20
C VAL A 56 -6.62 4.57 13.74
N LYS A 57 -5.66 5.22 14.40
CA LYS A 57 -5.87 6.50 15.09
C LYS A 57 -6.36 7.62 14.17
N ASN A 58 -5.96 7.58 12.88
CA ASN A 58 -6.43 8.50 11.85
C ASN A 58 -6.33 7.82 10.47
N PRO A 59 -6.99 8.32 9.41
CA PRO A 59 -7.02 7.68 8.10
C PRO A 59 -5.76 7.94 7.25
N PHE A 60 -4.78 8.67 7.78
CA PHE A 60 -3.56 9.00 7.03
C PHE A 60 -2.54 7.88 7.19
N GLY A 61 -2.25 7.19 6.09
CA GLY A 61 -1.26 6.12 6.06
C GLY A 61 -0.26 6.31 4.91
N LYS A 62 0.85 5.60 5.00
CA LYS A 62 1.84 5.54 3.92
C LYS A 62 1.76 4.20 3.22
N ALA A 63 1.47 4.23 1.92
CA ALA A 63 1.53 3.04 1.08
C ALA A 63 2.97 2.56 0.85
N SER A 64 3.13 1.27 0.48
CA SER A 64 4.44 0.68 0.18
C SER A 64 5.18 1.46 -0.89
N GLY A 65 6.43 1.82 -0.63
CA GLY A 65 7.22 2.63 -1.57
C GLY A 65 8.66 2.87 -1.11
N GLN A 66 9.36 3.75 -1.81
CA GLN A 66 10.77 4.06 -1.52
C GLN A 66 10.98 4.80 -0.19
N LEU A 67 9.92 5.35 0.39
CA LEU A 67 9.96 6.04 1.67
C LEU A 67 9.55 5.15 2.86
N SER A 68 9.45 3.83 2.65
CA SER A 68 9.21 2.80 3.70
C SER A 68 10.18 1.63 3.60
N CYS A 69 11.45 1.90 3.20
CA CYS A 69 12.51 0.91 3.03
C CYS A 69 13.46 0.81 4.23
N LYS A 70 13.36 1.70 5.21
CA LYS A 70 14.31 1.79 6.32
C LYS A 70 13.57 2.03 7.62
N ILE A 71 14.08 1.44 8.70
CA ILE A 71 13.50 1.62 10.03
C ILE A 71 13.44 3.09 10.47
N SER A 72 14.42 3.91 10.07
CA SER A 72 14.42 5.35 10.35
C SER A 72 13.25 6.09 9.68
N GLN A 73 12.82 5.64 8.49
CA GLN A 73 11.66 6.21 7.81
C GLN A 73 10.36 5.81 8.53
N ILE A 74 10.25 4.55 8.97
CA ILE A 74 9.09 4.05 9.72
C ILE A 74 8.95 4.74 11.07
N LYS A 75 10.08 4.99 11.77
CA LYS A 75 10.09 5.78 13.00
C LYS A 75 9.65 7.22 12.76
N ALA A 76 10.16 7.85 11.71
CA ALA A 76 9.74 9.21 11.33
C ALA A 76 8.25 9.28 10.97
N ASP A 77 7.68 8.22 10.38
CA ASP A 77 6.24 8.13 10.11
C ASP A 77 5.41 8.07 11.40
N ALA A 78 5.86 7.32 12.38
CA ALA A 78 5.23 7.24 13.68
C ALA A 78 5.32 8.59 14.44
N GLU A 79 6.50 9.23 14.41
CA GLU A 79 6.73 10.58 14.98
C GLU A 79 5.87 11.65 14.29
N ALA A 80 5.65 11.52 12.96
CA ALA A 80 4.77 12.39 12.19
C ALA A 80 3.27 12.14 12.47
N GLY A 81 2.93 11.12 13.26
CA GLY A 81 1.56 10.82 13.65
C GLY A 81 0.74 10.05 12.62
N LEU A 82 1.35 9.34 11.67
CA LEU A 82 0.57 8.53 10.72
C LEU A 82 -0.24 7.43 11.43
N GLY A 83 -1.41 7.12 10.87
CA GLY A 83 -2.30 6.09 11.36
C GLY A 83 -1.79 4.68 11.10
N PHE A 84 -1.05 4.46 10.00
CA PHE A 84 -0.40 3.18 9.64
C PHE A 84 0.69 3.38 8.58
N VAL A 85 1.52 2.35 8.40
CA VAL A 85 2.53 2.33 7.32
C VAL A 85 2.58 0.96 6.67
N VAL A 86 2.67 0.94 5.34
CA VAL A 86 2.95 -0.27 4.56
C VAL A 86 4.43 -0.27 4.18
N ILE A 87 5.14 -1.33 4.59
CA ILE A 87 6.58 -1.50 4.33
C ILE A 87 6.82 -1.72 2.84
N LYS A 88 7.98 -1.32 2.34
CA LYS A 88 8.38 -1.54 0.94
C LYS A 88 8.12 -2.98 0.49
N THR A 89 7.47 -3.13 -0.65
CA THR A 89 7.14 -4.44 -1.22
C THR A 89 8.38 -5.30 -1.44
N VAL A 90 8.38 -6.51 -0.90
CA VAL A 90 9.37 -7.54 -1.21
C VAL A 90 8.85 -8.46 -2.32
N ILE A 91 9.74 -8.99 -3.14
CA ILE A 91 9.40 -10.03 -4.11
C ILE A 91 9.44 -11.38 -3.40
N SER A 92 8.41 -12.20 -3.58
CA SER A 92 8.35 -13.56 -3.00
C SER A 92 9.49 -14.42 -3.49
N GLN A 93 9.88 -15.39 -2.69
CA GLN A 93 10.89 -16.39 -3.04
C GLN A 93 10.56 -17.74 -2.38
N ASP A 94 11.16 -18.80 -2.90
CA ASP A 94 11.12 -20.12 -2.28
C ASP A 94 12.23 -20.32 -1.23
N GLU A 95 12.25 -21.47 -0.56
CA GLU A 95 13.24 -21.84 0.47
C GLU A 95 14.71 -21.83 -0.02
N ASN A 96 14.92 -21.89 -1.34
CA ASN A 96 16.25 -21.85 -1.97
C ASN A 96 16.62 -20.43 -2.42
N SER A 97 15.90 -19.41 -1.95
CA SER A 97 16.06 -18.00 -2.32
C SER A 97 15.86 -17.75 -3.82
N LYS A 98 15.04 -18.56 -4.49
CA LYS A 98 14.70 -18.41 -5.91
C LYS A 98 13.34 -17.76 -6.05
N SER A 99 13.22 -16.86 -7.00
CA SER A 99 11.98 -16.21 -7.39
C SER A 99 11.82 -16.22 -8.90
N LEU A 100 10.63 -16.54 -9.39
CA LEU A 100 10.30 -16.40 -10.82
C LEU A 100 10.17 -14.93 -11.24
N MET A 101 10.07 -14.03 -10.26
CA MET A 101 10.00 -12.60 -10.48
C MET A 101 11.29 -11.86 -10.10
N GLU A 102 12.43 -12.53 -10.09
CA GLU A 102 13.75 -11.96 -9.72
C GLU A 102 14.11 -10.71 -10.55
N ASP A 103 13.76 -10.70 -11.83
CA ASP A 103 13.99 -9.55 -12.72
C ASP A 103 13.25 -8.28 -12.29
N TRP A 104 12.32 -8.39 -11.36
CA TRP A 104 11.58 -7.27 -10.78
C TRP A 104 12.33 -6.57 -9.65
N LYS A 105 13.39 -7.19 -9.13
CA LYS A 105 14.30 -6.58 -8.17
C LYS A 105 15.21 -5.59 -8.90
N ILE A 106 15.01 -4.32 -8.72
CA ILE A 106 15.92 -3.27 -9.22
C ILE A 106 16.82 -2.82 -8.10
N ARG A 107 18.09 -3.18 -8.16
CA ARG A 107 19.10 -2.90 -7.11
C ARG A 107 19.38 -1.41 -6.89
N PHE A 108 19.11 -0.57 -7.89
CA PHE A 108 19.38 0.85 -7.83
C PHE A 108 18.12 1.63 -8.24
N PRO A 109 17.22 1.94 -7.28
CA PRO A 109 16.04 2.74 -7.59
C PRO A 109 16.45 4.13 -8.06
N LYS A 110 15.92 4.55 -9.18
CA LYS A 110 16.13 5.88 -9.77
C LYS A 110 14.82 6.65 -9.70
N MET A 111 14.89 7.85 -9.16
CA MET A 111 13.78 8.81 -9.24
C MET A 111 13.88 9.58 -10.58
N VAL A 112 12.80 9.60 -11.32
CA VAL A 112 12.62 10.41 -12.52
C VAL A 112 11.60 11.49 -12.19
N VAL A 113 11.97 12.74 -12.42
CA VAL A 113 11.10 13.91 -12.20
C VAL A 113 10.94 14.64 -13.51
N GLU A 114 9.70 14.85 -13.94
CA GLU A 114 9.40 15.60 -15.16
C GLU A 114 8.37 16.68 -14.90
N GLU A 115 8.55 17.85 -15.54
CA GLU A 115 7.53 18.90 -15.53
C GLU A 115 6.31 18.45 -16.36
N ILE A 116 5.14 18.64 -15.80
CA ILE A 116 3.86 18.38 -16.48
C ILE A 116 2.99 19.64 -16.43
N VAL A 117 2.04 19.72 -17.35
CA VAL A 117 1.05 20.78 -17.37
C VAL A 117 -0.34 20.14 -17.30
N SER A 118 -1.15 20.58 -16.33
CA SER A 118 -2.53 20.09 -16.18
C SER A 118 -3.40 20.53 -17.37
N LYS A 119 -4.58 19.90 -17.53
CA LYS A 119 -5.58 20.35 -18.53
C LYS A 119 -6.03 21.80 -18.30
N ARG A 120 -5.81 22.38 -17.13
CA ARG A 120 -6.09 23.77 -16.76
C ARG A 120 -4.92 24.72 -17.04
N GLY A 121 -3.79 24.20 -17.56
CA GLY A 121 -2.58 24.99 -17.82
C GLY A 121 -1.67 25.22 -16.59
N GLU A 122 -1.95 24.56 -15.46
CA GLU A 122 -1.12 24.66 -14.26
C GLU A 122 0.13 23.81 -14.40
N LYS A 123 1.28 24.37 -14.05
CA LYS A 123 2.55 23.65 -14.06
C LYS A 123 2.72 22.84 -12.77
N GLY A 124 3.22 21.63 -12.92
CA GLY A 124 3.53 20.73 -11.82
C GLY A 124 4.62 19.75 -12.19
N TYR A 125 4.87 18.79 -11.32
CA TYR A 125 5.85 17.75 -11.56
C TYR A 125 5.24 16.37 -11.31
N THR A 126 5.53 15.41 -12.22
CA THR A 126 5.31 14.01 -11.93
C THR A 126 6.59 13.37 -11.45
N VAL A 127 6.47 12.46 -10.50
CA VAL A 127 7.60 11.72 -9.92
C VAL A 127 7.38 10.23 -10.16
N THR A 128 8.29 9.61 -10.89
CA THR A 128 8.26 8.17 -11.13
C THR A 128 9.51 7.53 -10.54
N TRP A 129 9.32 6.51 -9.72
CA TRP A 129 10.41 5.70 -9.23
C TRP A 129 10.65 4.52 -10.16
N LYS A 130 11.86 4.43 -10.72
CA LYS A 130 12.33 3.21 -11.37
C LYS A 130 12.96 2.32 -10.29
N GLY A 131 12.20 1.40 -9.79
CA GLY A 131 12.62 0.46 -8.75
C GLY A 131 11.41 -0.29 -8.27
N LYS A 132 11.37 -1.55 -8.60
CA LYS A 132 10.31 -2.45 -8.19
C LYS A 132 10.85 -3.31 -7.05
N GLY A 133 10.07 -3.53 -6.01
CA GLY A 133 10.45 -4.40 -4.93
C GLY A 133 11.58 -3.90 -4.01
N TRP A 134 11.82 -4.69 -3.01
CA TRP A 134 12.92 -4.58 -2.06
C TRP A 134 14.25 -4.91 -2.75
N ASP A 135 15.31 -4.15 -2.47
CA ASP A 135 16.59 -4.19 -3.20
C ASP A 135 17.70 -4.99 -2.49
N LYS A 136 17.39 -5.58 -1.34
CA LYS A 136 18.32 -6.40 -0.54
C LYS A 136 17.81 -7.84 -0.41
N ASP A 137 18.50 -8.63 0.39
CA ASP A 137 18.14 -10.01 0.67
C ASP A 137 16.84 -10.10 1.49
N PHE A 138 16.17 -11.24 1.42
CA PHE A 138 14.90 -11.44 2.11
C PHE A 138 15.05 -11.45 3.63
N GLU A 139 16.17 -11.94 4.12
CA GLU A 139 16.54 -11.89 5.54
C GLU A 139 16.62 -10.45 6.08
N ASP A 140 17.18 -9.52 5.30
CA ASP A 140 17.20 -8.10 5.63
C ASP A 140 15.78 -7.51 5.68
N TYR A 141 14.88 -8.01 4.82
CA TYR A 141 13.47 -7.62 4.86
C TYR A 141 12.76 -8.13 6.11
N LEU A 142 12.96 -9.40 6.46
CA LEU A 142 12.42 -9.98 7.68
C LEU A 142 12.89 -9.23 8.94
N GLU A 143 14.15 -8.80 8.95
CA GLU A 143 14.69 -7.98 10.04
C GLU A 143 14.04 -6.58 10.07
N LEU A 144 13.83 -5.96 8.92
CA LEU A 144 13.09 -4.68 8.85
C LEU A 144 11.66 -4.83 9.40
N VAL A 145 10.96 -5.90 9.04
CA VAL A 145 9.61 -6.21 9.54
C VAL A 145 9.64 -6.39 11.06
N ASN A 146 10.61 -7.17 11.58
CA ASN A 146 10.79 -7.38 13.02
C ASN A 146 11.02 -6.07 13.77
N GLN A 147 11.93 -5.23 13.28
CA GLN A 147 12.18 -3.90 13.86
C GLN A 147 10.94 -2.99 13.80
N SER A 148 10.15 -3.11 12.76
CA SER A 148 8.93 -2.32 12.58
C SER A 148 7.84 -2.72 13.59
N PHE A 149 7.76 -3.98 13.99
CA PHE A 149 6.89 -4.40 15.10
C PHE A 149 7.32 -3.81 16.44
N ASN A 150 8.60 -3.51 16.65
CA ASN A 150 9.01 -2.77 17.84
C ASN A 150 8.51 -1.31 17.81
N VAL A 151 8.51 -0.67 16.63
CA VAL A 151 7.90 0.66 16.49
C VAL A 151 6.40 0.60 16.79
N TYR A 152 5.68 -0.42 16.31
CA TYR A 152 4.28 -0.63 16.67
C TYR A 152 4.08 -0.73 18.18
N LYS A 153 4.89 -1.51 18.89
CA LYS A 153 4.80 -1.65 20.37
C LYS A 153 4.98 -0.33 21.11
N GLU A 154 5.82 0.56 20.57
CA GLU A 154 6.12 1.85 21.18
C GLU A 154 5.06 2.92 20.86
N THR A 155 4.39 2.84 19.69
CA THR A 155 3.60 3.93 19.13
C THR A 155 2.15 3.57 18.78
N ASN A 156 1.79 2.29 18.81
CA ASN A 156 0.53 1.74 18.30
C ASN A 156 0.25 2.08 16.81
N MET A 157 1.28 2.46 16.02
CA MET A 157 1.14 2.66 14.58
C MET A 157 1.24 1.30 13.88
N PRO A 158 0.17 0.74 13.29
CA PRO A 158 0.23 -0.52 12.56
C PRO A 158 1.25 -0.48 11.42
N VAL A 159 2.01 -1.58 11.32
CA VAL A 159 3.01 -1.81 10.28
C VAL A 159 2.62 -3.04 9.47
N ILE A 160 2.60 -2.90 8.15
CA ILE A 160 2.03 -3.88 7.24
C ILE A 160 3.11 -4.31 6.24
N PRO A 161 3.57 -5.57 6.26
CA PRO A 161 4.40 -6.12 5.20
C PRO A 161 3.68 -6.12 3.86
N SER A 162 4.38 -5.72 2.79
CA SER A 162 3.88 -5.78 1.43
C SER A 162 4.71 -6.77 0.61
N VAL A 163 4.04 -7.63 -0.13
CA VAL A 163 4.65 -8.70 -0.92
C VAL A 163 4.13 -8.65 -2.34
N GLN A 164 5.01 -8.88 -3.30
CA GLN A 164 4.61 -9.24 -4.64
C GLN A 164 4.91 -10.71 -4.85
N TYR A 165 3.85 -11.52 -4.87
CA TYR A 165 3.93 -12.93 -5.19
C TYR A 165 4.03 -13.17 -6.68
N HIS A 166 4.43 -14.40 -7.05
CA HIS A 166 4.50 -14.83 -8.44
C HIS A 166 3.14 -14.71 -9.14
N LEU A 167 3.13 -14.03 -10.29
CA LEU A 167 1.96 -13.82 -11.13
C LEU A 167 2.23 -14.50 -12.49
N PRO A 168 1.68 -15.71 -12.72
CA PRO A 168 1.94 -16.51 -13.91
C PRO A 168 1.31 -15.90 -15.16
N ASN A 169 1.99 -16.03 -16.30
CA ASN A 169 1.48 -15.64 -17.60
C ASN A 169 0.77 -16.82 -18.28
N GLY A 170 -0.29 -16.57 -19.04
CA GLY A 170 -1.00 -17.57 -19.85
C GLY A 170 -1.41 -18.79 -19.04
N GLU A 171 -0.97 -19.97 -19.50
CA GLU A 171 -1.27 -21.28 -18.90
C GLU A 171 -0.26 -21.70 -17.80
N GLU A 172 0.70 -20.84 -17.43
CA GLU A 172 1.64 -21.12 -16.38
C GLU A 172 0.93 -21.32 -15.04
N ASP A 173 1.43 -22.27 -14.21
CA ASP A 173 0.93 -22.50 -12.87
C ASP A 173 1.51 -21.50 -11.86
N PHE A 174 0.75 -21.20 -10.81
CA PHE A 174 1.24 -20.41 -9.68
C PHE A 174 2.39 -21.15 -8.98
N LYS A 175 3.48 -20.43 -8.67
CA LYS A 175 4.62 -21.00 -7.95
C LYS A 175 4.33 -21.08 -6.45
N GLU A 176 3.51 -22.04 -6.06
CA GLU A 176 3.02 -22.19 -4.67
C GLU A 176 4.13 -22.22 -3.62
N SER A 177 5.32 -22.76 -3.94
CA SER A 177 6.46 -22.78 -3.01
C SER A 177 6.94 -21.37 -2.63
N GLU A 178 6.78 -20.37 -3.50
CA GLU A 178 7.10 -18.97 -3.18
C GLU A 178 6.05 -18.36 -2.24
N TYR A 179 4.76 -18.68 -2.47
CA TYR A 179 3.68 -18.28 -1.57
C TYR A 179 3.86 -18.87 -0.18
N GLU A 180 4.08 -20.18 -0.09
CA GLU A 180 4.25 -20.88 1.18
C GLU A 180 5.44 -20.33 1.97
N PHE A 181 6.63 -20.33 1.39
CA PHE A 181 7.86 -19.95 2.09
C PHE A 181 7.81 -18.50 2.56
N THR A 182 7.44 -17.58 1.66
CA THR A 182 7.41 -16.14 1.99
C THR A 182 6.37 -15.83 3.06
N THR A 183 5.14 -16.36 2.93
CA THR A 183 4.06 -16.13 3.89
C THR A 183 4.42 -16.67 5.27
N LYS A 184 4.88 -17.93 5.34
CA LYS A 184 5.26 -18.57 6.62
C LYS A 184 6.44 -17.89 7.29
N SER A 185 7.43 -17.43 6.51
CA SER A 185 8.57 -16.67 7.07
C SER A 185 8.12 -15.36 7.72
N LEU A 186 7.21 -14.62 7.10
CA LEU A 186 6.64 -13.40 7.65
C LEU A 186 5.78 -13.70 8.90
N GLU A 187 4.97 -14.75 8.86
CA GLU A 187 4.15 -15.15 9.99
C GLU A 187 5.00 -15.58 11.20
N GLU A 188 6.13 -16.23 10.97
CA GLU A 188 7.07 -16.56 12.06
C GLU A 188 7.64 -15.29 12.72
N ILE A 189 7.99 -14.26 11.97
CA ILE A 189 8.44 -12.98 12.52
C ILE A 189 7.33 -12.35 13.35
N TRP A 190 6.10 -12.34 12.84
CA TRP A 190 4.94 -11.83 13.57
C TRP A 190 4.68 -12.60 14.88
N LYS A 191 4.70 -13.94 14.84
CA LYS A 191 4.56 -14.80 16.04
C LYS A 191 5.64 -14.51 17.09
N ARG A 192 6.90 -14.39 16.66
CA ARG A 192 8.02 -14.05 17.54
C ARG A 192 7.92 -12.64 18.12
N ALA A 193 7.45 -11.69 17.34
CA ALA A 193 7.25 -10.33 17.81
C ALA A 193 6.20 -10.23 18.93
N SER A 194 5.22 -11.13 18.97
CA SER A 194 4.16 -11.17 20.00
C SER A 194 3.47 -9.81 20.15
N VAL A 195 2.96 -9.30 19.05
CA VAL A 195 2.26 -8.02 18.97
C VAL A 195 0.74 -8.22 19.04
N ASP A 196 0.03 -7.26 19.64
CA ASP A 196 -1.43 -7.18 19.59
C ASP A 196 -1.88 -6.51 18.27
N LEU A 197 -1.55 -7.15 17.17
CA LEU A 197 -1.87 -6.76 15.81
C LEU A 197 -2.19 -8.04 15.03
N PRO A 198 -3.22 -8.09 14.19
CA PRO A 198 -3.41 -9.21 13.27
C PRO A 198 -2.17 -9.43 12.41
N PHE A 199 -1.97 -10.66 11.95
CA PHE A 199 -0.98 -10.93 10.91
C PHE A 199 -1.51 -10.38 9.59
N ILE A 200 -0.87 -9.34 9.06
CA ILE A 200 -1.32 -8.63 7.88
C ILE A 200 -0.32 -8.81 6.75
N ILE A 201 -0.80 -9.13 5.55
CA ILE A 201 -0.01 -9.06 4.31
C ILE A 201 -0.76 -8.20 3.29
N GLU A 202 -0.08 -7.23 2.67
CA GLU A 202 -0.59 -6.54 1.49
C GLU A 202 0.04 -7.15 0.23
N GLN A 203 -0.79 -7.74 -0.66
CA GLN A 203 -0.37 -8.11 -2.00
C GLN A 203 -0.25 -6.88 -2.88
N ASP A 204 0.93 -6.64 -3.43
CA ASP A 204 1.16 -5.52 -4.35
C ASP A 204 1.10 -5.96 -5.81
N PHE A 205 -0.03 -5.71 -6.47
CA PHE A 205 -0.17 -5.94 -7.90
C PHE A 205 0.41 -4.82 -8.78
N SER A 206 0.80 -3.69 -8.19
CA SER A 206 1.08 -2.45 -8.92
C SER A 206 2.29 -2.51 -9.85
N ALA A 207 3.18 -3.46 -9.66
CA ALA A 207 4.37 -3.58 -10.50
C ALA A 207 4.10 -4.27 -11.84
N THR A 208 3.25 -5.30 -11.86
CA THR A 208 3.07 -6.23 -12.99
C THR A 208 2.19 -5.68 -14.09
N LEU A 209 1.29 -4.85 -13.72
CA LEU A 209 0.17 -4.43 -14.54
C LEU A 209 0.51 -3.17 -15.35
N THR A 210 1.74 -2.66 -15.19
CA THR A 210 2.30 -1.61 -16.04
C THR A 210 2.94 -2.14 -17.33
N GLU A 211 3.01 -3.47 -17.48
CA GLU A 211 3.52 -4.06 -18.73
C GLU A 211 2.34 -4.39 -19.64
N LEU A 212 2.33 -3.80 -20.82
CA LEU A 212 1.31 -3.91 -21.89
C LEU A 212 1.01 -5.34 -22.37
N LYS A 213 1.48 -6.37 -21.65
CA LYS A 213 1.43 -7.76 -22.11
C LYS A 213 0.38 -8.60 -21.41
N SER A 214 -0.10 -8.19 -20.25
CA SER A 214 -1.07 -9.00 -19.50
C SER A 214 -2.47 -8.77 -20.01
N THR A 215 -3.18 -9.84 -20.31
CA THR A 215 -4.57 -9.78 -20.78
C THR A 215 -5.54 -9.49 -19.62
N LYS A 216 -6.76 -9.05 -19.94
CA LYS A 216 -7.81 -8.88 -18.92
C LYS A 216 -8.08 -10.20 -18.18
N GLU A 217 -8.05 -11.32 -18.89
CA GLU A 217 -8.25 -12.66 -18.35
C GLU A 217 -7.15 -13.07 -17.36
N GLU A 218 -5.89 -12.80 -17.68
CA GLU A 218 -4.77 -13.06 -16.77
C GLU A 218 -4.89 -12.22 -15.49
N ILE A 219 -5.16 -10.93 -15.64
CA ILE A 219 -5.37 -10.03 -14.50
C ILE A 219 -6.52 -10.54 -13.62
N ALA A 220 -7.67 -10.86 -14.22
CA ALA A 220 -8.81 -11.38 -13.50
C ALA A 220 -8.49 -12.70 -12.78
N ARG A 221 -7.70 -13.61 -13.41
CA ARG A 221 -7.20 -14.84 -12.79
C ARG A 221 -6.34 -14.54 -11.56
N TRP A 222 -5.41 -13.60 -11.66
CA TRP A 222 -4.57 -13.22 -10.52
C TRP A 222 -5.38 -12.67 -9.36
N LEU A 223 -6.32 -11.78 -9.65
CA LEU A 223 -7.17 -11.19 -8.60
C LEU A 223 -8.05 -12.25 -7.91
N ARG A 224 -8.45 -13.32 -8.62
CA ARG A 224 -9.24 -14.41 -8.04
C ARG A 224 -8.40 -15.37 -7.21
N GLU A 225 -7.20 -15.72 -7.67
CA GLU A 225 -6.45 -16.85 -7.10
C GLU A 225 -5.39 -16.42 -6.08
N VAL A 226 -4.75 -15.27 -6.27
CA VAL A 226 -3.65 -14.84 -5.39
C VAL A 226 -4.10 -14.66 -3.95
N PRO A 227 -5.22 -13.97 -3.63
CA PRO A 227 -5.68 -13.86 -2.25
C PRO A 227 -5.95 -15.22 -1.59
N LYS A 228 -6.52 -16.18 -2.34
CA LYS A 228 -6.77 -17.54 -1.84
C LYS A 228 -5.47 -18.30 -1.53
N LEU A 229 -4.44 -18.11 -2.36
CA LEU A 229 -3.14 -18.73 -2.13
C LEU A 229 -2.44 -18.12 -0.90
N ILE A 230 -2.54 -16.82 -0.70
CA ILE A 230 -2.02 -16.18 0.51
C ILE A 230 -2.77 -16.71 1.74
N ASP A 231 -4.09 -16.71 1.71
CA ASP A 231 -4.95 -17.22 2.78
C ASP A 231 -4.64 -18.68 3.14
N LYS A 232 -4.43 -19.53 2.13
CA LYS A 232 -4.06 -20.95 2.27
C LYS A 232 -2.80 -21.17 3.10
N TYR A 233 -1.82 -20.26 3.01
CA TYR A 233 -0.52 -20.40 3.69
C TYR A 233 -0.37 -19.55 4.95
N MET A 234 -1.40 -18.80 5.35
CA MET A 234 -1.49 -18.13 6.64
C MET A 234 -2.12 -19.07 7.67
N ASP A 235 -1.31 -19.57 8.61
CA ASP A 235 -1.75 -20.59 9.59
C ASP A 235 -2.59 -20.01 10.74
N THR A 236 -2.56 -18.68 10.96
CA THR A 236 -3.34 -18.02 12.01
C THR A 236 -4.75 -17.64 11.57
N ASP A 237 -5.73 -17.72 12.49
CA ASP A 237 -7.08 -17.20 12.28
C ASP A 237 -7.14 -15.67 12.46
N ASN A 238 -6.18 -15.08 13.20
CA ASN A 238 -6.08 -13.63 13.38
C ASN A 238 -5.23 -13.01 12.27
N LYS A 239 -5.81 -12.94 11.07
CA LYS A 239 -5.14 -12.52 9.84
C LYS A 239 -5.96 -11.52 9.03
N LEU A 240 -5.27 -10.67 8.26
CA LEU A 240 -5.87 -9.75 7.32
C LEU A 240 -5.07 -9.76 6.00
N ILE A 241 -5.77 -9.71 4.88
CA ILE A 241 -5.18 -9.62 3.55
C ILE A 241 -5.60 -8.32 2.89
N GLY A 242 -4.60 -7.47 2.63
CA GLY A 242 -4.74 -6.27 1.82
C GLY A 242 -4.35 -6.53 0.36
N VAL A 243 -4.95 -5.80 -0.54
CA VAL A 243 -4.60 -5.81 -1.97
C VAL A 243 -4.34 -4.39 -2.43
N LYS A 244 -3.15 -4.14 -2.99
CA LYS A 244 -2.82 -2.89 -3.62
C LYS A 244 -2.97 -3.01 -5.12
N LEU A 245 -3.87 -2.22 -5.68
CA LEU A 245 -4.13 -2.15 -7.10
C LEU A 245 -3.42 -0.96 -7.74
N PHE A 246 -3.27 -1.06 -9.03
CA PHE A 246 -2.89 0.02 -9.91
C PHE A 246 -4.06 0.27 -10.86
N ASN A 247 -4.01 1.42 -11.50
CA ASN A 247 -4.93 1.74 -12.56
C ASN A 247 -4.49 0.97 -13.84
N PRO A 248 -5.28 0.03 -14.37
CA PRO A 248 -4.88 -0.75 -15.53
C PRO A 248 -4.87 0.09 -16.80
N GLN A 249 -4.12 -0.37 -17.77
CA GLN A 249 -4.13 0.20 -19.13
C GLN A 249 -5.35 -0.26 -19.95
N TYR A 250 -6.51 -0.32 -19.31
CA TYR A 250 -7.78 -0.71 -19.91
C TYR A 250 -8.86 0.33 -19.60
N ASP A 251 -10.06 0.08 -20.10
CA ASP A 251 -11.22 0.95 -19.88
C ASP A 251 -11.72 0.94 -18.43
N ASP A 252 -12.55 1.90 -18.09
CA ASP A 252 -13.15 2.04 -16.76
C ASP A 252 -14.04 0.85 -16.38
N ASP A 253 -14.66 0.19 -17.37
CA ASP A 253 -15.47 -0.99 -17.12
C ASP A 253 -14.62 -2.14 -16.56
N PHE A 254 -13.41 -2.33 -17.08
CA PHE A 254 -12.49 -3.31 -16.53
C PHE A 254 -11.97 -2.91 -15.15
N GLN A 255 -11.76 -1.61 -14.91
CA GLN A 255 -11.41 -1.11 -13.57
C GLN A 255 -12.48 -1.48 -12.54
N VAL A 256 -13.75 -1.34 -12.90
CA VAL A 256 -14.89 -1.74 -12.06
C VAL A 256 -14.95 -3.26 -11.90
N GLU A 257 -14.68 -4.01 -12.97
CA GLU A 257 -14.63 -5.49 -12.91
C GLU A 257 -13.56 -5.98 -11.93
N MET A 258 -12.37 -5.41 -11.93
CA MET A 258 -11.30 -5.74 -10.97
C MET A 258 -11.77 -5.57 -9.52
N LEU A 259 -12.46 -4.46 -9.22
CA LEU A 259 -13.00 -4.22 -7.88
C LEU A 259 -14.11 -5.20 -7.51
N LYS A 260 -14.97 -5.58 -8.48
CA LYS A 260 -16.01 -6.60 -8.27
C LYS A 260 -15.41 -7.96 -7.97
N ILE A 261 -14.38 -8.40 -8.70
CA ILE A 261 -13.69 -9.67 -8.43
C ILE A 261 -13.19 -9.70 -6.98
N LEU A 262 -12.55 -8.65 -6.51
CA LEU A 262 -12.03 -8.61 -5.15
C LEU A 262 -13.13 -8.54 -4.08
N ASN A 263 -14.21 -7.80 -4.34
CA ASN A 263 -15.29 -7.62 -3.37
C ASN A 263 -16.34 -8.75 -3.38
N GLU A 264 -16.71 -9.23 -4.55
CA GLU A 264 -17.81 -10.19 -4.68
C GLU A 264 -17.31 -11.65 -4.64
N GLU A 265 -16.16 -11.93 -5.27
CA GLU A 265 -15.62 -13.29 -5.34
C GLU A 265 -14.63 -13.60 -4.19
N ASN A 266 -13.93 -12.60 -3.68
CA ASN A 266 -12.93 -12.72 -2.62
C ASN A 266 -13.24 -11.89 -1.35
N GLY A 267 -14.41 -11.29 -1.23
CA GLY A 267 -14.76 -10.42 -0.12
C GLY A 267 -14.78 -11.08 1.27
N ALA A 268 -14.72 -12.42 1.32
CA ALA A 268 -14.52 -13.16 2.56
C ALA A 268 -13.03 -13.32 2.95
N ILE A 269 -12.11 -12.95 2.05
CA ILE A 269 -10.65 -13.15 2.20
C ILE A 269 -9.93 -11.81 2.16
N VAL A 270 -10.36 -10.89 1.27
CA VAL A 270 -9.73 -9.58 1.10
C VAL A 270 -10.37 -8.57 2.06
N ASP A 271 -9.58 -8.06 2.99
CA ASP A 271 -10.02 -7.15 4.06
C ASP A 271 -9.86 -5.67 3.68
N SER A 272 -8.91 -5.35 2.79
CA SER A 272 -8.65 -3.97 2.37
C SER A 272 -8.16 -3.89 0.93
N ILE A 273 -8.52 -2.79 0.24
CA ILE A 273 -8.08 -2.50 -1.11
C ILE A 273 -7.47 -1.11 -1.15
N THR A 274 -6.18 -1.03 -1.54
CA THR A 274 -5.49 0.24 -1.76
C THR A 274 -5.61 0.62 -3.24
N CYS A 275 -6.35 1.65 -3.54
CA CYS A 275 -6.59 2.17 -4.90
C CYS A 275 -6.08 3.61 -5.01
N PHE A 276 -5.38 4.03 -6.04
CA PHE A 276 -4.67 3.24 -7.04
C PHE A 276 -3.22 3.72 -7.02
N ASN A 277 -2.27 2.82 -7.26
CA ASN A 277 -0.85 3.15 -7.11
C ASN A 277 -0.34 4.17 -8.15
N ARG A 278 -0.91 4.13 -9.35
CA ARG A 278 -0.50 4.99 -10.47
C ARG A 278 -1.69 5.39 -11.32
N LEU A 279 -1.59 6.58 -11.89
CA LEU A 279 -2.41 6.99 -13.02
C LEU A 279 -1.59 6.79 -14.29
N PHE A 280 -2.25 6.43 -15.39
CA PHE A 280 -1.65 6.37 -16.71
C PHE A 280 -2.05 7.58 -17.53
N ASP A 281 -1.07 8.12 -18.23
CA ASP A 281 -1.28 9.08 -19.32
C ASP A 281 -0.75 8.43 -20.59
N PHE A 282 -1.67 7.98 -21.47
CA PHE A 282 -1.33 7.28 -22.70
C PHE A 282 -0.64 8.18 -23.74
N ASP A 283 -0.76 9.48 -23.57
CA ASP A 283 -0.20 10.47 -24.49
C ASP A 283 1.21 10.89 -24.05
N LYS A 284 1.73 10.34 -22.96
CA LYS A 284 3.01 10.75 -22.39
C LYS A 284 4.02 9.62 -22.31
N GLU A 285 5.15 9.81 -22.97
CA GLU A 285 6.33 8.96 -22.88
C GLU A 285 7.31 9.47 -21.82
N PHE A 286 7.86 8.58 -21.02
CA PHE A 286 8.93 8.85 -20.07
C PHE A 286 10.23 8.20 -20.54
N GLU A 287 11.27 8.99 -20.83
CA GLU A 287 12.58 8.52 -21.33
C GLU A 287 12.45 7.61 -22.56
N GLY A 288 11.48 7.89 -23.46
CA GLY A 288 11.27 7.13 -24.71
C GLY A 288 10.62 5.75 -24.50
N LYS A 289 9.87 5.59 -23.43
CA LYS A 289 9.09 4.38 -23.12
C LYS A 289 7.69 4.75 -22.67
#